data_3bf460648d4dcf97df298ddb0abfafc7
#
_entry.id   3bf460648d4dcf97df298ddb0abfafc7
#
_cell.length_a   1.000
_cell.length_b   1.000
_cell.length_c   1.000
_cell.angle_alpha   90.00
_cell.angle_beta   90.00
_cell.angle_gamma   90.00
#
_symmetry.space_group_name_H-M   'P 1'
#
loop_
_entity.id
_entity.type
_entity.pdbx_description
1 polymer ?
#
loop_
_entity_poly.entity_id
_entity_poly.type
_entity_poly.pdbx_seq_one_letter_code
_entity_poly.pdbx_strand_id
1 'polypeptide(L)'
;MKDYHTHHPSPNGGYLCAVTRSDWEHIAATPGMTPCFGIHPWHAAEADPAELAFELDDWLTRYPQAGVGESGLDASPKHAETLDSQRLLLHIHLGAAFRHDRIVHLHGVRAWSELLDILRERERNRTLPRVLLHAWNGSHELAREFLKLGALFSVGLRELSHSAAAERYARIPEGRLFPETDDHPEHWARTVALLGLLRGGLSTHHSR
;
A
#
# COMPACT_ATOMS: atom_id res chain seq x y z
N MET A 1 14.37 -0.88 -11.37
CA MET A 1 13.14 -1.26 -10.62
C MET A 1 12.80 -0.06 -9.76
N LYS A 2 11.53 0.36 -9.70
CA LYS A 2 11.11 1.51 -8.90
C LYS A 2 10.68 1.08 -7.49
N ASP A 3 10.70 2.04 -6.55
CA ASP A 3 10.20 1.88 -5.18
C ASP A 3 8.67 1.91 -5.18
N TYR A 4 8.03 0.83 -4.71
CA TYR A 4 6.57 0.73 -4.79
C TYR A 4 5.83 1.38 -3.62
N HIS A 5 6.53 1.72 -2.54
CA HIS A 5 5.99 2.50 -1.42
C HIS A 5 7.12 3.08 -0.58
N THR A 6 7.13 4.39 -0.40
CA THR A 6 8.09 5.09 0.47
C THR A 6 7.51 6.41 0.97
N HIS A 7 8.00 6.86 2.13
CA HIS A 7 7.75 8.21 2.67
C HIS A 7 8.91 9.18 2.40
N HIS A 8 9.97 8.71 1.73
CA HIS A 8 11.15 9.50 1.41
C HIS A 8 11.43 9.49 -0.09
N PRO A 9 11.97 10.60 -0.65
CA PRO A 9 12.37 10.63 -2.04
C PRO A 9 13.38 9.52 -2.36
N SER A 10 13.10 8.75 -3.43
CA SER A 10 13.96 7.66 -3.90
C SER A 10 14.62 8.02 -5.23
N PRO A 11 15.95 7.84 -5.38
CA PRO A 11 16.63 8.06 -6.66
C PRO A 11 16.19 7.07 -7.75
N ASN A 12 15.50 6.00 -7.36
CA ASN A 12 14.97 5.00 -8.29
C ASN A 12 13.57 5.35 -8.80
N GLY A 13 13.00 6.48 -8.38
CA GLY A 13 11.61 6.84 -8.59
C GLY A 13 10.66 5.86 -7.88
N GLY A 14 9.39 6.11 -7.98
CA GLY A 14 8.38 5.23 -7.35
C GLY A 14 7.21 6.01 -6.79
N TYR A 15 6.54 5.43 -5.80
CA TYR A 15 5.39 6.06 -5.16
C TYR A 15 5.80 6.68 -3.82
N LEU A 16 5.64 8.01 -3.74
CA LEU A 16 5.90 8.78 -2.52
C LEU A 16 4.57 9.05 -1.82
N CYS A 17 4.35 8.36 -0.70
CA CYS A 17 3.08 8.37 0.00
C CYS A 17 3.06 9.39 1.14
N ALA A 18 1.95 10.13 1.25
CA ALA A 18 1.70 11.03 2.35
C ALA A 18 1.41 10.25 3.64
N VAL A 19 1.81 10.81 4.78
CA VAL A 19 1.39 10.38 6.12
C VAL A 19 0.23 11.26 6.60
N THR A 20 0.34 12.55 6.36
CA THR A 20 -0.63 13.56 6.77
C THR A 20 -1.04 14.46 5.60
N ARG A 21 -2.07 15.26 5.80
CA ARG A 21 -2.48 16.27 4.80
C ARG A 21 -1.36 17.30 4.50
N SER A 22 -0.55 17.63 5.49
CA SER A 22 0.53 18.61 5.33
C SER A 22 1.66 18.16 4.40
N ASP A 23 1.75 16.87 4.08
CA ASP A 23 2.79 16.33 3.20
C ASP A 23 2.47 16.56 1.70
N TRP A 24 1.21 16.82 1.35
CA TRP A 24 0.72 16.75 -0.03
C TRP A 24 1.43 17.71 -0.97
N GLU A 25 1.65 18.98 -0.55
CA GLU A 25 2.37 19.97 -1.35
C GLU A 25 3.82 19.54 -1.60
N HIS A 26 4.47 19.02 -0.56
CA HIS A 26 5.86 18.58 -0.66
C HIS A 26 6.02 17.36 -1.58
N ILE A 27 5.20 16.32 -1.41
CA ILE A 27 5.30 15.12 -2.24
C ILE A 27 4.91 15.40 -3.70
N ALA A 28 3.95 16.30 -3.94
CA ALA A 28 3.55 16.72 -5.29
C ALA A 28 4.68 17.48 -6.01
N ALA A 29 5.50 18.22 -5.29
CA ALA A 29 6.62 18.98 -5.82
C ALA A 29 7.92 18.14 -5.96
N THR A 30 7.94 16.88 -5.51
CA THR A 30 9.14 16.05 -5.50
C THR A 30 9.42 15.45 -6.88
N PRO A 31 10.51 15.84 -7.57
CA PRO A 31 10.80 15.39 -8.91
C PRO A 31 11.07 13.87 -8.99
N GLY A 32 10.61 13.25 -10.05
CA GLY A 32 10.87 11.83 -10.33
C GLY A 32 10.06 10.85 -9.50
N MET A 33 9.22 11.34 -8.57
CA MET A 33 8.32 10.52 -7.77
C MET A 33 6.87 10.64 -8.25
N THR A 34 6.08 9.62 -8.01
CA THR A 34 4.62 9.64 -8.20
C THR A 34 3.99 9.88 -6.83
N PRO A 35 3.33 11.03 -6.59
CA PRO A 35 2.74 11.31 -5.29
C PRO A 35 1.51 10.41 -5.05
N CYS A 36 1.31 10.01 -3.79
CA CYS A 36 0.10 9.35 -3.33
C CYS A 36 -0.50 10.18 -2.19
N PHE A 37 -1.68 10.75 -2.45
CA PHE A 37 -2.36 11.63 -1.50
C PHE A 37 -3.30 10.82 -0.60
N GLY A 38 -3.13 10.97 0.70
CA GLY A 38 -3.94 10.29 1.70
C GLY A 38 -3.64 10.77 3.11
N ILE A 39 -4.29 10.16 4.07
CA ILE A 39 -4.05 10.34 5.51
C ILE A 39 -3.85 8.95 6.10
N HIS A 40 -2.67 8.73 6.67
CA HIS A 40 -2.31 7.48 7.32
C HIS A 40 -3.28 7.16 8.47
N PRO A 41 -3.65 5.90 8.72
CA PRO A 41 -4.60 5.53 9.76
C PRO A 41 -4.26 6.05 11.17
N TRP A 42 -3.01 6.31 11.46
CA TRP A 42 -2.59 6.89 12.75
C TRP A 42 -3.13 8.30 12.99
N HIS A 43 -3.43 9.05 11.92
CA HIS A 43 -3.93 10.42 11.95
C HIS A 43 -5.42 10.52 11.60
N ALA A 44 -6.10 9.38 11.51
CA ALA A 44 -7.50 9.35 11.06
C ALA A 44 -8.47 10.10 11.99
N ALA A 45 -8.21 10.11 13.28
CA ALA A 45 -9.06 10.82 14.25
C ALA A 45 -8.89 12.36 14.23
N GLU A 46 -7.81 12.86 13.62
CA GLU A 46 -7.50 14.28 13.54
C GLU A 46 -8.06 14.94 12.28
N ALA A 47 -8.49 14.14 11.30
CA ALA A 47 -8.94 14.60 10.00
C ALA A 47 -10.45 14.88 9.96
N ASP A 48 -10.84 15.95 9.27
CA ASP A 48 -12.24 16.17 8.88
C ASP A 48 -12.57 15.33 7.63
N PRO A 49 -13.52 14.38 7.71
CA PRO A 49 -13.84 13.51 6.60
C PRO A 49 -14.44 14.25 5.39
N ALA A 50 -15.20 15.35 5.61
CA ALA A 50 -15.82 16.10 4.52
C ALA A 50 -14.77 16.95 3.79
N GLU A 51 -13.85 17.57 4.51
CA GLU A 51 -12.71 18.29 3.97
C GLU A 51 -11.81 17.36 3.17
N LEU A 52 -11.45 16.19 3.75
CA LEU A 52 -10.64 15.18 3.06
C LEU A 52 -11.29 14.75 1.73
N ALA A 53 -12.60 14.48 1.72
CA ALA A 53 -13.28 14.02 0.51
C ALA A 53 -13.20 15.07 -0.61
N PHE A 54 -13.39 16.35 -0.26
CA PHE A 54 -13.33 17.46 -1.22
C PHE A 54 -11.90 17.70 -1.73
N GLU A 55 -10.94 17.82 -0.83
CA GLU A 55 -9.55 18.09 -1.18
C GLU A 55 -8.93 16.96 -2.00
N LEU A 56 -9.19 15.70 -1.63
CA LEU A 56 -8.65 14.56 -2.34
C LEU A 56 -9.13 14.51 -3.80
N ASP A 57 -10.41 14.77 -4.06
CA ASP A 57 -10.94 14.85 -5.42
C ASP A 57 -10.27 15.99 -6.23
N ASP A 58 -10.06 17.16 -5.62
CA ASP A 58 -9.37 18.30 -6.26
C ASP A 58 -7.91 17.96 -6.58
N TRP A 59 -7.17 17.37 -5.63
CA TRP A 59 -5.77 16.99 -5.84
C TRP A 59 -5.61 15.88 -6.88
N LEU A 60 -6.47 14.87 -6.89
CA LEU A 60 -6.44 13.81 -7.90
C LEU A 60 -6.79 14.32 -9.31
N THR A 61 -7.61 15.36 -9.38
CA THR A 61 -7.89 16.06 -10.65
C THR A 61 -6.66 16.83 -11.15
N ARG A 62 -5.98 17.55 -10.27
CA ARG A 62 -4.77 18.32 -10.62
C ARG A 62 -3.56 17.44 -10.94
N TYR A 63 -3.47 16.26 -10.34
CA TYR A 63 -2.36 15.31 -10.51
C TYR A 63 -2.86 13.97 -11.08
N PRO A 64 -3.11 13.89 -12.40
CA PRO A 64 -3.77 12.72 -12.99
C PRO A 64 -2.97 11.41 -12.93
N GLN A 65 -1.68 11.44 -12.61
CA GLN A 65 -0.85 10.24 -12.36
C GLN A 65 -0.75 9.84 -10.89
N ALA A 66 -1.26 10.65 -9.97
CA ALA A 66 -1.14 10.40 -8.54
C ALA A 66 -1.90 9.13 -8.12
N GLY A 67 -1.35 8.44 -7.12
CA GLY A 67 -2.07 7.43 -6.35
C GLY A 67 -2.84 8.01 -5.17
N VAL A 68 -3.50 7.14 -4.42
CA VAL A 68 -4.14 7.45 -3.14
C VAL A 68 -3.40 6.73 -2.04
N GLY A 69 -3.10 7.41 -0.95
CA GLY A 69 -2.45 6.82 0.21
C GLY A 69 -1.38 7.74 0.85
N GLU A 70 -0.87 7.31 1.99
CA GLU A 70 -1.18 6.03 2.59
C GLU A 70 -2.57 6.06 3.23
N SER A 71 -3.25 4.93 3.26
CA SER A 71 -4.56 4.76 3.88
C SER A 71 -4.68 3.33 4.42
N GLY A 72 -5.65 3.02 5.24
CA GLY A 72 -5.81 1.64 5.70
C GLY A 72 -6.28 1.50 7.13
N LEU A 73 -5.92 0.37 7.77
CA LEU A 73 -6.31 0.05 9.14
C LEU A 73 -5.12 -0.41 9.98
N ASP A 74 -5.01 0.16 11.18
CA ASP A 74 -4.09 -0.28 12.22
C ASP A 74 -4.86 -0.64 13.49
N ALA A 75 -5.06 -1.95 13.73
CA ALA A 75 -5.70 -2.50 14.91
C ALA A 75 -4.69 -2.89 16.01
N SER A 76 -3.49 -2.30 15.99
CA SER A 76 -2.54 -2.44 17.10
C SER A 76 -3.11 -1.76 18.36
N PRO A 77 -2.70 -2.17 19.58
CA PRO A 77 -3.20 -1.60 20.82
C PRO A 77 -3.06 -0.06 20.91
N LYS A 78 -2.06 0.49 20.23
CA LYS A 78 -1.80 1.94 20.20
C LYS A 78 -2.85 2.72 19.38
N HIS A 79 -3.43 2.10 18.35
CA HIS A 79 -4.28 2.77 17.37
C HIS A 79 -5.71 2.20 17.27
N ALA A 80 -6.01 1.14 18.06
CA ALA A 80 -7.31 0.46 18.02
C ALA A 80 -8.49 1.36 18.41
N GLU A 81 -8.27 2.37 19.24
CA GLU A 81 -9.31 3.30 19.69
C GLU A 81 -9.84 4.20 18.56
N THR A 82 -9.08 4.38 17.47
CA THR A 82 -9.45 5.22 16.34
C THR A 82 -9.98 4.42 15.14
N LEU A 83 -10.24 3.12 15.28
CA LEU A 83 -10.64 2.25 14.16
C LEU A 83 -11.87 2.74 13.40
N ASP A 84 -12.84 3.35 14.06
CA ASP A 84 -14.03 3.88 13.38
C ASP A 84 -13.68 5.05 12.47
N SER A 85 -12.81 5.96 12.92
CA SER A 85 -12.28 7.04 12.07
C SER A 85 -11.44 6.48 10.93
N GLN A 86 -10.61 5.47 11.19
CA GLN A 86 -9.79 4.81 10.15
C GLN A 86 -10.67 4.19 9.06
N ARG A 87 -11.76 3.47 9.44
CA ARG A 87 -12.72 2.90 8.49
C ARG A 87 -13.39 3.97 7.64
N LEU A 88 -13.83 5.06 8.27
CA LEU A 88 -14.47 6.16 7.57
C LEU A 88 -13.54 6.77 6.52
N LEU A 89 -12.30 7.10 6.89
CA LEU A 89 -11.32 7.65 5.96
C LEU A 89 -10.94 6.64 4.87
N LEU A 90 -10.77 5.36 5.21
CA LEU A 90 -10.52 4.32 4.22
C LEU A 90 -11.62 4.27 3.15
N HIS A 91 -12.90 4.36 3.53
CA HIS A 91 -13.99 4.39 2.57
C HIS A 91 -13.96 5.63 1.67
N ILE A 92 -13.53 6.79 2.18
CA ILE A 92 -13.34 8.02 1.38
C ILE A 92 -12.19 7.81 0.38
N HIS A 93 -11.03 7.32 0.82
CA HIS A 93 -9.87 7.05 -0.03
C HIS A 93 -10.21 6.05 -1.15
N LEU A 94 -10.84 4.92 -0.82
CA LEU A 94 -11.24 3.91 -1.80
C LEU A 94 -12.27 4.48 -2.81
N GLY A 95 -13.19 5.32 -2.34
CA GLY A 95 -14.18 5.99 -3.19
C GLY A 95 -13.55 6.97 -4.18
N ALA A 96 -12.65 7.84 -3.71
CA ALA A 96 -11.93 8.78 -4.55
C ALA A 96 -11.04 8.04 -5.57
N ALA A 97 -10.29 7.03 -5.12
CA ALA A 97 -9.45 6.23 -6.00
C ALA A 97 -10.25 5.54 -7.12
N PHE A 98 -11.43 5.02 -6.81
CA PHE A 98 -12.31 4.42 -7.81
C PHE A 98 -12.81 5.46 -8.83
N ARG A 99 -13.30 6.63 -8.37
CA ARG A 99 -13.79 7.68 -9.26
C ARG A 99 -12.74 8.21 -10.23
N HIS A 100 -11.48 8.29 -9.77
CA HIS A 100 -10.36 8.82 -10.55
C HIS A 100 -9.51 7.73 -11.25
N ASP A 101 -9.87 6.44 -11.13
CA ASP A 101 -9.07 5.30 -11.61
C ASP A 101 -7.61 5.32 -11.09
N ARG A 102 -7.44 5.42 -9.75
CA ARG A 102 -6.14 5.47 -9.09
C ARG A 102 -5.87 4.20 -8.31
N ILE A 103 -4.57 3.91 -8.13
CA ILE A 103 -4.13 2.87 -7.20
C ILE A 103 -4.20 3.40 -5.77
N VAL A 104 -4.61 2.53 -4.82
CA VAL A 104 -4.57 2.83 -3.39
C VAL A 104 -3.45 2.04 -2.72
N HIS A 105 -2.63 2.72 -1.94
CA HIS A 105 -1.61 2.12 -1.08
C HIS A 105 -2.18 1.89 0.31
N LEU A 106 -2.29 0.61 0.69
CA LEU A 106 -3.01 0.20 1.89
C LEU A 106 -2.07 -0.31 2.98
N HIS A 107 -2.14 0.36 4.12
CA HIS A 107 -1.60 -0.06 5.40
C HIS A 107 -2.48 -1.12 6.05
N GLY A 108 -1.87 -2.17 6.61
CA GLY A 108 -2.62 -3.20 7.32
C GLY A 108 -1.84 -3.78 8.50
N VAL A 109 -2.18 -3.37 9.71
CA VAL A 109 -1.61 -3.93 10.94
C VAL A 109 -2.70 -4.59 11.77
N ARG A 110 -2.62 -5.93 11.93
CA ARG A 110 -3.64 -6.76 12.61
C ARG A 110 -5.06 -6.62 12.04
N ALA A 111 -5.19 -6.13 10.81
CA ALA A 111 -6.46 -5.78 10.18
C ALA A 111 -6.64 -6.36 8.77
N TRP A 112 -5.74 -7.24 8.30
CA TRP A 112 -5.81 -7.77 6.94
C TRP A 112 -7.12 -8.49 6.61
N SER A 113 -7.73 -9.20 7.58
CA SER A 113 -9.01 -9.88 7.36
C SER A 113 -10.15 -8.87 7.16
N GLU A 114 -10.17 -7.81 7.95
CA GLU A 114 -11.16 -6.75 7.84
C GLU A 114 -10.99 -5.97 6.52
N LEU A 115 -9.76 -5.62 6.16
CA LEU A 115 -9.45 -5.01 4.85
C LEU A 115 -9.94 -5.89 3.70
N LEU A 116 -9.72 -7.21 3.78
CA LEU A 116 -10.21 -8.14 2.76
C LEU A 116 -11.73 -8.10 2.62
N ASP A 117 -12.46 -8.05 3.74
CA ASP A 117 -13.93 -8.02 3.71
C ASP A 117 -14.45 -6.69 3.12
N ILE A 118 -13.84 -5.56 3.45
CA ILE A 118 -14.14 -4.25 2.85
C ILE A 118 -13.89 -4.28 1.32
N LEU A 119 -12.75 -4.80 0.88
CA LEU A 119 -12.43 -4.87 -0.54
C LEU A 119 -13.34 -5.84 -1.31
N ARG A 120 -13.75 -6.96 -0.69
CA ARG A 120 -14.75 -7.87 -1.25
C ARG A 120 -16.12 -7.22 -1.41
N GLU A 121 -16.52 -6.39 -0.47
CA GLU A 121 -17.75 -5.61 -0.60
C GLU A 121 -17.66 -4.63 -1.77
N ARG A 122 -16.54 -3.91 -1.90
CA ARG A 122 -16.29 -3.03 -3.06
C ARG A 122 -16.32 -3.78 -4.37
N GLU A 123 -15.75 -4.99 -4.43
CA GLU A 123 -15.77 -5.83 -5.64
C GLU A 123 -17.22 -6.24 -6.00
N ARG A 124 -18.00 -6.71 -5.03
CA ARG A 124 -19.43 -7.04 -5.26
C ARG A 124 -20.22 -5.86 -5.82
N ASN A 125 -19.92 -4.66 -5.35
CA ASN A 125 -20.56 -3.41 -5.78
C ASN A 125 -19.92 -2.80 -7.05
N ARG A 126 -18.90 -3.45 -7.62
CA ARG A 126 -18.13 -2.97 -8.79
C ARG A 126 -17.53 -1.57 -8.58
N THR A 127 -17.08 -1.30 -7.38
CA THR A 127 -16.45 -0.03 -6.96
C THR A 127 -15.05 -0.24 -6.38
N LEU A 128 -14.42 -1.39 -6.64
CA LEU A 128 -13.08 -1.70 -6.19
C LEU A 128 -12.05 -0.98 -7.06
N PRO A 129 -11.20 -0.08 -6.51
CA PRO A 129 -10.05 0.45 -7.22
C PRO A 129 -8.91 -0.56 -7.28
N ARG A 130 -7.85 -0.25 -8.02
CA ARG A 130 -6.59 -1.00 -7.93
C ARG A 130 -5.98 -0.77 -6.55
N VAL A 131 -5.48 -1.83 -5.90
CA VAL A 131 -4.90 -1.74 -4.56
C VAL A 131 -3.50 -2.34 -4.50
N LEU A 132 -2.64 -1.74 -3.69
CA LEU A 132 -1.35 -2.26 -3.30
C LEU A 132 -1.33 -2.38 -1.78
N LEU A 133 -1.05 -3.58 -1.29
CA LEU A 133 -0.90 -3.86 0.14
C LEU A 133 0.58 -3.70 0.47
N HIS A 134 0.94 -2.57 1.14
CA HIS A 134 2.32 -2.32 1.48
C HIS A 134 2.75 -3.07 2.74
N ALA A 135 4.06 -3.23 2.95
CA ALA A 135 4.67 -3.96 4.06
C ALA A 135 3.99 -5.33 4.32
N TRP A 136 3.64 -6.03 3.22
CA TRP A 136 2.81 -7.23 3.31
C TRP A 136 3.45 -8.31 4.19
N ASN A 137 2.76 -8.65 5.27
CA ASN A 137 3.18 -9.65 6.24
C ASN A 137 2.09 -10.68 6.57
N GLY A 138 0.98 -10.68 5.83
CA GLY A 138 -0.10 -11.63 5.97
C GLY A 138 0.29 -13.06 5.55
N SER A 139 -0.60 -14.02 5.82
CA SER A 139 -0.40 -15.42 5.43
C SER A 139 -0.57 -15.62 3.91
N HIS A 140 -0.10 -16.77 3.40
CA HIS A 140 -0.27 -17.09 1.99
C HIS A 140 -1.75 -17.35 1.62
N GLU A 141 -2.58 -17.81 2.56
CA GLU A 141 -4.03 -17.95 2.35
C GLU A 141 -4.69 -16.59 2.13
N LEU A 142 -4.36 -15.62 2.97
CA LEU A 142 -4.83 -14.24 2.79
C LEU A 142 -4.32 -13.64 1.48
N ALA A 143 -3.05 -13.83 1.14
CA ALA A 143 -2.50 -13.36 -0.13
C ALA A 143 -3.28 -13.92 -1.33
N ARG A 144 -3.64 -15.20 -1.31
CA ARG A 144 -4.46 -15.82 -2.35
C ARG A 144 -5.84 -15.15 -2.50
N GLU A 145 -6.47 -14.79 -1.39
CA GLU A 145 -7.77 -14.11 -1.44
C GLU A 145 -7.66 -12.68 -1.99
N PHE A 146 -6.63 -11.93 -1.60
CA PHE A 146 -6.34 -10.62 -2.17
C PHE A 146 -5.95 -10.69 -3.65
N LEU A 147 -5.22 -11.73 -4.08
CA LEU A 147 -4.89 -11.94 -5.50
C LEU A 147 -6.15 -12.13 -6.37
N LYS A 148 -7.21 -12.75 -5.86
CA LYS A 148 -8.51 -12.86 -6.57
C LYS A 148 -9.14 -11.49 -6.83
N LEU A 149 -8.88 -10.52 -5.98
CA LEU A 149 -9.30 -9.12 -6.12
C LEU A 149 -8.33 -8.28 -6.98
N GLY A 150 -7.32 -8.90 -7.58
CA GLY A 150 -6.32 -8.22 -8.40
C GLY A 150 -5.28 -7.42 -7.63
N ALA A 151 -5.16 -7.59 -6.32
CA ALA A 151 -4.23 -6.86 -5.48
C ALA A 151 -2.77 -7.03 -5.89
N LEU A 152 -1.99 -5.97 -5.65
CA LEU A 152 -0.53 -5.95 -5.68
C LEU A 152 -0.01 -5.96 -4.24
N PHE A 153 1.24 -6.38 -4.07
CA PHE A 153 1.91 -6.43 -2.77
C PHE A 153 3.27 -5.75 -2.87
N SER A 154 3.69 -5.08 -1.82
CA SER A 154 5.07 -4.65 -1.68
C SER A 154 5.66 -5.09 -0.35
N VAL A 155 6.97 -5.27 -0.33
CA VAL A 155 7.72 -5.81 0.81
C VAL A 155 9.06 -5.10 0.95
N GLY A 156 9.38 -4.76 2.18
CA GLY A 156 10.65 -4.15 2.55
C GLY A 156 11.67 -5.16 3.07
N LEU A 157 12.81 -4.63 3.50
CA LEU A 157 13.90 -5.46 4.06
C LEU A 157 13.44 -6.24 5.31
N ARG A 158 12.60 -5.63 6.15
CA ARG A 158 12.06 -6.26 7.37
C ARG A 158 11.30 -7.54 7.04
N GLU A 159 10.37 -7.46 6.10
CA GLU A 159 9.51 -8.55 5.68
C GLU A 159 10.32 -9.67 5.02
N LEU A 160 11.28 -9.30 4.15
CA LEU A 160 12.14 -10.25 3.43
C LEU A 160 13.17 -10.92 4.32
N SER A 161 13.59 -10.27 5.41
CA SER A 161 14.55 -10.84 6.38
C SER A 161 13.91 -11.81 7.37
N HIS A 162 12.58 -11.92 7.38
CA HIS A 162 11.89 -12.86 8.26
C HIS A 162 12.11 -14.30 7.81
N SER A 163 12.33 -15.25 8.75
CA SER A 163 12.59 -16.67 8.45
C SER A 163 11.49 -17.35 7.60
N ALA A 164 10.24 -16.88 7.72
CA ALA A 164 9.11 -17.38 6.92
C ALA A 164 8.94 -16.68 5.58
N ALA A 165 9.83 -15.78 5.16
CA ALA A 165 9.66 -14.99 3.93
C ALA A 165 9.52 -15.88 2.68
N ALA A 166 10.35 -16.91 2.55
CA ALA A 166 10.32 -17.82 1.41
C ALA A 166 8.95 -18.53 1.29
N GLU A 167 8.42 -19.04 2.38
CA GLU A 167 7.10 -19.70 2.41
C GLU A 167 5.96 -18.70 2.14
N ARG A 168 6.00 -17.53 2.77
CA ARG A 168 4.98 -16.50 2.67
C ARG A 168 4.82 -15.97 1.25
N TYR A 169 5.93 -15.76 0.55
CA TYR A 169 5.91 -15.09 -0.75
C TYR A 169 6.00 -16.05 -1.95
N ALA A 170 6.30 -17.34 -1.72
CA ALA A 170 6.50 -18.34 -2.77
C ALA A 170 5.35 -18.44 -3.78
N ARG A 171 4.13 -18.13 -3.37
CA ARG A 171 2.93 -18.28 -4.19
C ARG A 171 2.38 -16.95 -4.71
N ILE A 172 3.04 -15.83 -4.41
CA ILE A 172 2.68 -14.55 -5.00
C ILE A 172 3.38 -14.44 -6.36
N PRO A 173 2.65 -14.28 -7.46
CA PRO A 173 3.25 -14.16 -8.78
C PRO A 173 4.27 -13.02 -8.84
N GLU A 174 5.32 -13.17 -9.62
CA GLU A 174 6.41 -12.19 -9.73
C GLU A 174 5.87 -10.78 -10.09
N GLY A 175 4.93 -10.70 -11.03
CA GLY A 175 4.30 -9.44 -11.43
C GLY A 175 3.31 -8.84 -10.42
N ARG A 176 3.21 -9.42 -9.20
CA ARG A 176 2.32 -8.97 -8.14
C ARG A 176 3.03 -8.64 -6.82
N LEU A 177 4.33 -8.94 -6.71
CA LEU A 177 5.14 -8.66 -5.53
C LEU A 177 6.29 -7.72 -5.90
N PHE A 178 6.42 -6.62 -5.20
CA PHE A 178 7.34 -5.53 -5.52
C PHE A 178 8.18 -5.11 -4.31
N PRO A 179 9.38 -4.54 -4.52
CA PRO A 179 10.18 -3.99 -3.45
C PRO A 179 9.66 -2.62 -3.02
N GLU A 180 9.85 -2.33 -1.74
CA GLU A 180 9.61 -1.03 -1.15
C GLU A 180 10.67 -0.68 -0.10
N THR A 181 10.73 0.59 0.29
CA THR A 181 11.61 1.04 1.39
C THR A 181 10.87 1.59 2.60
N ASP A 182 9.60 1.98 2.43
CA ASP A 182 8.80 2.59 3.52
C ASP A 182 9.54 3.80 4.12
N ASP A 183 9.89 3.76 5.40
CA ASP A 183 10.67 4.78 6.12
C ASP A 183 12.21 4.59 6.01
N HIS A 184 12.69 3.61 5.24
CA HIS A 184 14.08 3.18 5.23
C HIS A 184 14.72 3.20 3.83
N PRO A 185 14.91 4.39 3.21
CA PRO A 185 15.44 4.48 1.85
C PRO A 185 16.83 3.85 1.69
N GLU A 186 17.63 3.76 2.76
CA GLU A 186 18.94 3.09 2.79
C GLU A 186 18.84 1.57 2.61
N HIS A 187 17.67 0.97 2.80
CA HIS A 187 17.47 -0.47 2.65
C HIS A 187 17.29 -0.93 1.20
N TRP A 188 17.13 -0.03 0.23
CA TRP A 188 16.79 -0.34 -1.16
C TRP A 188 17.62 -1.46 -1.78
N ALA A 189 18.95 -1.32 -1.77
CA ALA A 189 19.83 -2.29 -2.42
C ALA A 189 19.69 -3.71 -1.83
N ARG A 190 19.55 -3.81 -0.51
CA ARG A 190 19.36 -5.10 0.19
C ARG A 190 17.98 -5.68 -0.07
N THR A 191 16.93 -4.86 -0.09
CA THR A 191 15.56 -5.27 -0.40
C THR A 191 15.49 -5.88 -1.80
N VAL A 192 16.02 -5.19 -2.80
CA VAL A 192 16.05 -5.68 -4.19
C VAL A 192 16.85 -6.97 -4.33
N ALA A 193 18.01 -7.07 -3.67
CA ALA A 193 18.84 -8.27 -3.70
C ALA A 193 18.12 -9.48 -3.08
N LEU A 194 17.53 -9.32 -1.89
CA LEU A 194 16.79 -10.41 -1.21
C LEU A 194 15.56 -10.84 -2.00
N LEU A 195 14.80 -9.90 -2.57
CA LEU A 195 13.65 -10.23 -3.41
C LEU A 195 14.08 -11.01 -4.66
N GLY A 196 15.21 -10.64 -5.27
CA GLY A 196 15.80 -11.37 -6.39
C GLY A 196 16.22 -12.80 -6.03
N LEU A 197 16.86 -12.99 -4.89
CA LEU A 197 17.26 -14.32 -4.38
C LEU A 197 16.03 -15.21 -4.10
N LEU A 198 14.99 -14.64 -3.49
CA LEU A 198 13.75 -15.35 -3.21
C LEU A 198 13.11 -15.85 -4.52
N ARG A 199 13.06 -15.03 -5.56
CA ARG A 199 12.52 -15.41 -6.87
C ARG A 199 13.38 -16.44 -7.59
N GLY A 200 14.69 -16.29 -7.58
CA GLY A 200 15.64 -17.24 -8.18
C GLY A 200 15.58 -18.62 -7.52
N GLY A 201 15.47 -18.68 -6.18
CA GLY A 201 15.30 -19.92 -5.43
C GLY A 201 13.99 -20.67 -5.75
N LEU A 202 12.92 -19.95 -6.06
CA LEU A 202 11.63 -20.55 -6.42
C LEU A 202 11.64 -21.16 -7.83
N SER A 203 12.38 -20.57 -8.76
CA SER A 203 12.48 -21.06 -10.14
C SER A 203 13.16 -22.44 -10.24
N THR A 204 14.05 -22.79 -9.31
CA THR A 204 14.76 -24.06 -9.29
C THR A 204 13.94 -25.25 -8.78
N HIS A 205 12.82 -25.01 -8.07
CA HIS A 205 11.97 -26.07 -7.52
C HIS A 205 10.81 -26.50 -8.45
N HIS A 206 10.57 -25.81 -9.56
CA HIS A 206 9.53 -26.16 -10.53
C HIS A 206 10.03 -26.99 -11.72
N SER A 207 11.32 -27.36 -11.72
CA SER A 207 11.98 -28.12 -12.82
C SER A 207 12.36 -29.56 -12.40
N ARG A 208 11.66 -30.14 -11.40
CA ARG A 208 11.85 -31.55 -11.05
C ARG A 208 10.51 -32.27 -10.99
#